data_fb6f916b5d451e3c99c5e9cbf7cebe83
#
_entry.id   fb6f916b5d451e3c99c5e9cbf7cebe83
#
_cell.length_a   1.000
_cell.length_b   1.000
_cell.length_c   1.000
_cell.angle_alpha   90.00
_cell.angle_beta   90.00
_cell.angle_gamma   90.00
#
_symmetry.space_group_name_H-M   'P 1'
#
loop_
_entity.id
_entity.type
_entity.pdbx_description
1 polymer ?
#
loop_
_entity_poly.entity_id
_entity_poly.type
_entity_poly.pdbx_seq_one_letter_code
_entity_poly.pdbx_strand_id
1 'polypeptide(L)'
;MQKCIYCDFLSAPADDKTKSSYVKALINEIALSEAGLDKNVTSIFIGGGTPSAINAEYIKDILEAVKQRYRVDGNAEITIECNPGTINSEKAYIYREAGINRISFGLQSTDDKELRMLGRIHTFEQFKNSLAIARNAGFTNINIDLMSALPGQTIESFTRVLKEAVSLNTEHISVYSLIIEEGTRLYDNIDNYPDIPDDDDDRKMYALTKEILGQAGYERYEISNYAKAGYECKHNLKYWDRTDYIGFGIGAASLCNHKRYTNISDINNYIKALCVEYADNKESN
;
A
#
# COMPACT_ATOMS: atom_id res chain seq x y z
N MET A 1 15.80 -5.44 -5.51
CA MET A 1 14.40 -5.03 -5.71
C MET A 1 14.39 -4.03 -6.85
N GLN A 2 13.47 -4.14 -7.81
CA GLN A 2 13.40 -3.25 -8.97
C GLN A 2 12.12 -2.41 -8.84
N LYS A 3 12.20 -1.10 -9.08
CA LYS A 3 11.04 -0.20 -9.13
C LYS A 3 10.27 -0.48 -10.43
N CYS A 4 8.94 -0.60 -10.35
CA CYS A 4 8.07 -0.76 -11.53
C CYS A 4 8.21 0.44 -12.46
N ILE A 5 7.92 0.28 -13.74
CA ILE A 5 8.15 1.33 -14.73
C ILE A 5 7.22 2.54 -14.57
N TYR A 6 6.04 2.33 -14.02
CA TYR A 6 4.98 3.35 -13.82
C TYR A 6 4.99 4.01 -12.45
N CYS A 7 5.81 3.50 -11.50
CA CYS A 7 5.70 3.88 -10.10
C CYS A 7 6.43 5.21 -9.82
N ASP A 8 5.74 6.18 -9.27
CA ASP A 8 6.27 7.49 -8.81
C ASP A 8 6.59 7.53 -7.31
N PHE A 9 6.20 6.50 -6.54
CA PHE A 9 6.41 6.47 -5.10
C PHE A 9 7.87 6.66 -4.71
N LEU A 10 8.09 7.30 -3.55
CA LEU A 10 9.41 7.46 -2.92
C LEU A 10 9.94 6.10 -2.44
N SER A 11 10.50 5.33 -3.35
CA SER A 11 11.05 4.01 -3.04
C SER A 11 12.35 3.78 -3.81
N ALA A 12 13.34 3.21 -3.12
CA ALA A 12 14.61 2.82 -3.70
C ALA A 12 15.15 1.53 -3.02
N PRO A 13 15.99 0.75 -3.71
CA PRO A 13 16.75 -0.30 -3.04
C PRO A 13 17.65 0.31 -1.95
N ALA A 14 17.68 -0.33 -0.78
CA ALA A 14 18.51 0.07 0.34
C ALA A 14 19.19 -1.13 0.97
N ASP A 15 20.39 -0.97 1.50
CA ASP A 15 21.06 -1.97 2.30
C ASP A 15 20.40 -2.12 3.69
N ASP A 16 20.76 -3.16 4.43
CA ASP A 16 20.14 -3.45 5.71
C ASP A 16 20.52 -2.43 6.79
N LYS A 17 21.66 -1.77 6.68
CA LYS A 17 22.06 -0.68 7.56
C LYS A 17 21.15 0.53 7.39
N THR A 18 20.90 0.93 6.15
CA THR A 18 19.99 2.04 5.82
C THR A 18 18.56 1.73 6.29
N LYS A 19 18.07 0.50 6.04
CA LYS A 19 16.74 0.07 6.51
C LYS A 19 16.62 0.14 8.03
N SER A 20 17.62 -0.39 8.76
CA SER A 20 17.64 -0.34 10.23
C SER A 20 17.69 1.09 10.75
N SER A 21 18.52 1.96 10.16
CA SER A 21 18.60 3.37 10.54
C SER A 21 17.30 4.12 10.27
N TYR A 22 16.64 3.85 9.14
CA TYR A 22 15.35 4.42 8.79
C TYR A 22 14.26 4.01 9.78
N VAL A 23 14.19 2.72 10.14
CA VAL A 23 13.20 2.22 11.13
C VAL A 23 13.40 2.88 12.49
N LYS A 24 14.65 3.04 12.94
CA LYS A 24 14.96 3.75 14.19
C LYS A 24 14.52 5.22 14.14
N ALA A 25 14.80 5.91 13.04
CA ALA A 25 14.37 7.28 12.83
C ALA A 25 12.84 7.40 12.84
N LEU A 26 12.12 6.47 12.18
CA LEU A 26 10.67 6.42 12.15
C LEU A 26 10.07 6.20 13.56
N ILE A 27 10.65 5.30 14.34
CA ILE A 27 10.24 5.07 15.74
C ILE A 27 10.46 6.32 16.58
N ASN A 28 11.58 7.02 16.39
CA ASN A 28 11.85 8.29 17.06
C ASN A 28 10.85 9.39 16.65
N GLU A 29 10.51 9.50 15.37
CA GLU A 29 9.47 10.44 14.91
C GLU A 29 8.15 10.18 15.60
N ILE A 30 7.72 8.91 15.66
CA ILE A 30 6.49 8.51 16.34
C ILE A 30 6.53 8.89 17.82
N ALA A 31 7.64 8.61 18.51
CA ALA A 31 7.81 8.88 19.93
C ALA A 31 7.82 10.38 20.26
N LEU A 32 8.37 11.21 19.38
CA LEU A 32 8.47 12.67 19.55
C LEU A 32 7.22 13.42 19.08
N SER A 33 6.34 12.79 18.31
CA SER A 33 5.15 13.46 17.79
C SER A 33 4.19 13.87 18.90
N GLU A 34 3.75 15.13 18.86
CA GLU A 34 2.73 15.67 19.76
C GLU A 34 1.35 15.81 19.12
N ALA A 35 1.27 15.59 17.79
CA ALA A 35 0.02 15.71 17.06
C ALA A 35 -0.95 14.58 17.39
N GLY A 36 -2.22 14.89 17.59
CA GLY A 36 -3.31 13.92 17.72
C GLY A 36 -3.30 13.04 18.97
N LEU A 37 -2.53 13.38 20.00
CA LEU A 37 -2.45 12.58 21.25
C LEU A 37 -3.77 12.50 22.02
N ASP A 38 -4.66 13.45 21.80
CA ASP A 38 -6.00 13.51 22.38
C ASP A 38 -7.03 12.66 21.63
N LYS A 39 -6.64 12.11 20.47
CA LYS A 39 -7.53 11.35 19.57
C LYS A 39 -7.37 9.84 19.74
N ASN A 40 -8.43 9.11 19.38
CA ASN A 40 -8.35 7.66 19.22
C ASN A 40 -7.94 7.32 17.79
N VAL A 41 -6.93 6.46 17.64
CA VAL A 41 -6.51 5.92 16.35
C VAL A 41 -7.44 4.76 15.97
N THR A 42 -8.21 4.94 14.93
CA THR A 42 -9.18 3.96 14.45
C THR A 42 -8.73 3.25 13.17
N SER A 43 -7.63 3.70 12.55
CA SER A 43 -6.96 3.00 11.46
C SER A 43 -5.46 3.31 11.43
N ILE A 44 -4.67 2.31 11.03
CA ILE A 44 -3.24 2.43 10.74
C ILE A 44 -3.01 1.82 9.36
N PHE A 45 -2.29 2.53 8.49
CA PHE A 45 -1.97 2.04 7.15
C PHE A 45 -0.46 2.09 6.94
N ILE A 46 0.15 0.92 6.79
CA ILE A 46 1.58 0.77 6.53
C ILE A 46 1.77 0.54 5.04
N GLY A 47 2.16 1.59 4.35
CA GLY A 47 2.26 1.65 2.90
C GLY A 47 3.49 2.37 2.39
N GLY A 48 3.48 2.71 1.12
CA GLY A 48 4.51 3.47 0.43
C GLY A 48 5.27 2.65 -0.61
N GLY A 49 6.52 2.28 -0.35
CA GLY A 49 7.29 1.48 -1.30
C GLY A 49 6.88 0.01 -1.29
N THR A 50 7.43 -0.77 -0.37
CA THR A 50 7.06 -2.18 -0.17
C THR A 50 7.35 -2.56 1.28
N PRO A 51 6.43 -2.30 2.21
CA PRO A 51 6.64 -2.61 3.63
C PRO A 51 6.94 -4.09 3.89
N SER A 52 6.31 -4.98 3.13
CA SER A 52 6.55 -6.43 3.24
C SER A 52 7.94 -6.88 2.79
N ALA A 53 8.75 -6.02 2.18
CA ALA A 53 10.10 -6.36 1.76
C ALA A 53 11.15 -6.26 2.88
N ILE A 54 10.86 -5.54 3.97
CA ILE A 54 11.74 -5.45 5.12
C ILE A 54 11.51 -6.61 6.11
N ASN A 55 12.34 -6.69 7.14
CA ASN A 55 12.16 -7.66 8.22
C ASN A 55 10.81 -7.40 8.94
N ALA A 56 10.04 -8.46 9.18
CA ALA A 56 8.72 -8.36 9.83
C ALA A 56 8.82 -7.83 11.28
N GLU A 57 9.91 -8.11 11.98
CA GLU A 57 10.13 -7.55 13.32
C GLU A 57 10.19 -6.01 13.30
N TYR A 58 10.74 -5.39 12.26
CA TYR A 58 10.71 -3.93 12.13
C TYR A 58 9.28 -3.37 12.04
N ILE A 59 8.38 -4.09 11.36
CA ILE A 59 6.96 -3.70 11.28
C ILE A 59 6.31 -3.82 12.66
N LYS A 60 6.63 -4.87 13.41
CA LYS A 60 6.18 -5.06 14.79
C LYS A 60 6.67 -3.93 15.69
N ASP A 61 7.97 -3.60 15.65
CA ASP A 61 8.58 -2.53 16.46
C ASP A 61 7.91 -1.17 16.17
N ILE A 62 7.64 -0.86 14.89
CA ILE A 62 6.93 0.35 14.48
C ILE A 62 5.51 0.38 15.08
N LEU A 63 4.77 -0.72 14.99
CA LEU A 63 3.41 -0.79 15.55
C LEU A 63 3.41 -0.71 17.07
N GLU A 64 4.41 -1.27 17.75
CA GLU A 64 4.58 -1.14 19.19
C GLU A 64 4.84 0.33 19.57
N ALA A 65 5.69 1.04 18.84
CA ALA A 65 5.93 2.47 19.06
C ALA A 65 4.65 3.30 18.88
N VAL A 66 3.83 3.01 17.86
CA VAL A 66 2.53 3.65 17.66
C VAL A 66 1.61 3.38 18.85
N LYS A 67 1.50 2.12 19.31
CA LYS A 67 0.64 1.73 20.43
C LYS A 67 1.11 2.30 21.78
N GLN A 68 2.40 2.54 21.95
CA GLN A 68 2.96 3.20 23.14
C GLN A 68 2.65 4.70 23.15
N ARG A 69 2.67 5.34 21.97
CA ARG A 69 2.49 6.79 21.85
C ARG A 69 1.03 7.21 21.75
N TYR A 70 0.21 6.42 21.09
CA TYR A 70 -1.18 6.75 20.75
C TYR A 70 -2.18 5.77 21.35
N ARG A 71 -3.38 6.27 21.61
CA ARG A 71 -4.51 5.43 22.00
C ARG A 71 -5.08 4.76 20.76
N VAL A 72 -4.66 3.53 20.49
CA VAL A 72 -5.17 2.71 19.37
C VAL A 72 -6.42 1.98 19.84
N ASP A 73 -7.52 2.15 19.08
CA ASP A 73 -8.79 1.46 19.34
C ASP A 73 -8.60 -0.05 19.19
N GLY A 74 -9.23 -0.83 20.09
CA GLY A 74 -9.17 -2.29 20.01
C GLY A 74 -9.72 -2.89 18.70
N ASN A 75 -10.59 -2.14 18.00
CA ASN A 75 -11.15 -2.51 16.69
C ASN A 75 -10.54 -1.70 15.54
N ALA A 76 -9.36 -1.10 15.73
CA ALA A 76 -8.68 -0.36 14.68
C ALA A 76 -8.39 -1.25 13.48
N GLU A 77 -8.61 -0.72 12.27
CA GLU A 77 -8.14 -1.36 11.05
C GLU A 77 -6.64 -1.12 10.91
N ILE A 78 -5.85 -2.19 10.89
CA ILE A 78 -4.39 -2.11 10.72
C ILE A 78 -4.03 -2.83 9.42
N THR A 79 -3.69 -2.05 8.40
CA THR A 79 -3.37 -2.53 7.06
C THR A 79 -1.86 -2.53 6.81
N ILE A 80 -1.37 -3.55 6.11
CA ILE A 80 -0.03 -3.58 5.50
C ILE A 80 -0.12 -3.83 4.00
N GLU A 81 0.64 -3.06 3.22
CA GLU A 81 0.85 -3.34 1.80
C GLU A 81 1.90 -4.43 1.59
N CYS A 82 1.55 -5.38 0.75
CA CYS A 82 2.42 -6.50 0.40
C CYS A 82 2.57 -6.63 -1.12
N ASN A 83 3.80 -6.85 -1.58
CA ASN A 83 3.99 -7.34 -2.94
C ASN A 83 4.02 -8.88 -2.94
N PRO A 84 3.42 -9.53 -3.95
CA PRO A 84 3.50 -10.98 -4.10
C PRO A 84 4.96 -11.47 -4.07
N GLY A 85 5.19 -12.59 -3.38
CA GLY A 85 6.52 -13.16 -3.19
C GLY A 85 7.37 -12.52 -2.08
N THR A 86 6.91 -11.46 -1.41
CA THR A 86 7.62 -10.82 -0.28
C THR A 86 7.15 -11.29 1.09
N ILE A 87 6.04 -12.01 1.15
CA ILE A 87 5.47 -12.61 2.35
C ILE A 87 5.72 -14.12 2.38
N ASN A 88 6.09 -14.65 3.53
CA ASN A 88 6.14 -16.06 3.84
C ASN A 88 5.31 -16.35 5.11
N SER A 89 5.18 -17.61 5.51
CA SER A 89 4.37 -18.01 6.66
C SER A 89 4.83 -17.36 7.96
N GLU A 90 6.13 -17.24 8.19
CA GLU A 90 6.71 -16.60 9.37
C GLU A 90 6.33 -15.12 9.45
N LYS A 91 6.55 -14.36 8.37
CA LYS A 91 6.16 -12.94 8.29
C LYS A 91 4.66 -12.75 8.49
N ALA A 92 3.84 -13.57 7.84
CA ALA A 92 2.39 -13.49 7.97
C ALA A 92 1.95 -13.70 9.42
N TYR A 93 2.58 -14.63 10.13
CA TYR A 93 2.33 -14.89 11.54
C TYR A 93 2.74 -13.69 12.41
N ILE A 94 3.95 -13.16 12.23
CA ILE A 94 4.43 -11.97 12.96
C ILE A 94 3.48 -10.77 12.74
N TYR A 95 3.01 -10.56 11.51
CA TYR A 95 2.05 -9.50 11.22
C TYR A 95 0.74 -9.67 11.98
N ARG A 96 0.21 -10.91 12.04
CA ARG A 96 -1.00 -11.21 12.82
C ARG A 96 -0.79 -10.95 14.30
N GLU A 97 0.33 -11.40 14.88
CA GLU A 97 0.66 -11.17 16.29
C GLU A 97 0.85 -9.69 16.61
N ALA A 98 1.43 -8.91 15.70
CA ALA A 98 1.56 -7.46 15.84
C ALA A 98 0.21 -6.73 15.80
N GLY A 99 -0.88 -7.43 15.39
CA GLY A 99 -2.25 -6.90 15.36
C GLY A 99 -2.68 -6.42 13.97
N ILE A 100 -1.90 -6.67 12.92
CA ILE A 100 -2.31 -6.39 11.54
C ILE A 100 -3.51 -7.29 11.22
N ASN A 101 -4.61 -6.68 10.76
CA ASN A 101 -5.85 -7.38 10.47
C ASN A 101 -6.33 -7.25 9.03
N ARG A 102 -5.62 -6.45 8.21
CA ARG A 102 -5.88 -6.30 6.78
C ARG A 102 -4.58 -6.33 5.97
N ILE A 103 -4.57 -7.05 4.83
CA ILE A 103 -3.46 -7.04 3.87
C ILE A 103 -3.96 -6.46 2.55
N SER A 104 -3.15 -5.59 1.92
CA SER A 104 -3.34 -5.12 0.55
C SER A 104 -2.23 -5.68 -0.34
N PHE A 105 -2.60 -6.48 -1.35
CA PHE A 105 -1.63 -7.05 -2.28
C PHE A 105 -1.61 -6.28 -3.60
N GLY A 106 -0.43 -5.76 -3.97
CA GLY A 106 -0.20 -5.18 -5.29
C GLY A 106 -0.11 -6.24 -6.39
N LEU A 107 -1.24 -6.83 -6.80
CA LEU A 107 -1.30 -7.83 -7.87
C LEU A 107 -1.10 -7.19 -9.24
N GLN A 108 -1.81 -6.12 -9.53
CA GLN A 108 -1.86 -5.30 -10.74
C GLN A 108 -2.54 -5.98 -11.94
N SER A 109 -2.24 -7.23 -12.25
CA SER A 109 -2.90 -8.03 -13.28
C SER A 109 -2.79 -9.53 -12.96
N THR A 110 -3.69 -10.33 -13.52
CA THR A 110 -3.61 -11.79 -13.52
C THR A 110 -2.87 -12.33 -14.76
N ASP A 111 -2.58 -11.48 -15.74
CA ASP A 111 -1.80 -11.84 -16.93
C ASP A 111 -0.31 -11.57 -16.72
N ASP A 112 0.49 -12.64 -16.79
CA ASP A 112 1.94 -12.56 -16.59
C ASP A 112 2.66 -11.73 -17.68
N LYS A 113 2.05 -11.50 -18.86
CA LYS A 113 2.62 -10.61 -19.86
C LYS A 113 2.45 -9.16 -19.46
N GLU A 114 1.27 -8.80 -18.96
CA GLU A 114 1.00 -7.46 -18.42
C GLU A 114 1.90 -7.19 -17.21
N LEU A 115 2.07 -8.15 -16.29
CA LEU A 115 2.98 -8.04 -15.16
C LEU A 115 4.43 -7.78 -15.60
N ARG A 116 4.94 -8.54 -16.55
CA ARG A 116 6.30 -8.33 -17.08
C ARG A 116 6.46 -6.97 -17.74
N MET A 117 5.48 -6.54 -18.52
CA MET A 117 5.47 -5.23 -19.17
C MET A 117 5.53 -4.11 -18.15
N LEU A 118 4.81 -4.20 -17.02
CA LEU A 118 4.86 -3.26 -15.91
C LEU A 118 6.20 -3.28 -15.12
N GLY A 119 7.10 -4.22 -15.45
CA GLY A 119 8.33 -4.42 -14.66
C GLY A 119 8.11 -5.12 -13.32
N ARG A 120 6.97 -5.82 -13.17
CA ARG A 120 6.73 -6.66 -11.99
C ARG A 120 7.57 -7.93 -12.07
N ILE A 121 8.12 -8.34 -10.93
CA ILE A 121 9.00 -9.52 -10.83
C ILE A 121 8.24 -10.78 -10.42
N HIS A 122 7.01 -10.65 -9.96
CA HIS A 122 6.18 -11.79 -9.57
C HIS A 122 5.31 -12.26 -10.74
N THR A 123 4.85 -13.50 -10.64
CA THR A 123 3.84 -14.10 -11.50
C THR A 123 2.50 -14.22 -10.79
N PHE A 124 1.42 -14.44 -11.53
CA PHE A 124 0.11 -14.69 -10.96
C PHE A 124 0.09 -15.93 -10.05
N GLU A 125 0.87 -16.98 -10.39
CA GLU A 125 1.01 -18.15 -9.52
C GLU A 125 1.70 -17.82 -8.18
N GLN A 126 2.74 -16.99 -8.19
CA GLN A 126 3.39 -16.53 -6.96
C GLN A 126 2.46 -15.66 -6.12
N PHE A 127 1.56 -14.90 -6.75
CA PHE A 127 0.51 -14.18 -6.03
C PHE A 127 -0.46 -15.15 -5.35
N LYS A 128 -0.98 -16.17 -6.06
CA LYS A 128 -1.88 -17.18 -5.47
C LYS A 128 -1.26 -17.86 -4.24
N ASN A 129 0.03 -18.18 -4.31
CA ASN A 129 0.76 -18.71 -3.17
C ASN A 129 0.82 -17.70 -1.99
N SER A 130 1.08 -16.42 -2.27
CA SER A 130 1.10 -15.36 -1.24
C SER A 130 -0.27 -15.16 -0.60
N LEU A 131 -1.36 -15.24 -1.38
CA LEU A 131 -2.73 -15.21 -0.90
C LEU A 131 -3.04 -16.41 0.02
N ALA A 132 -2.61 -17.62 -0.38
CA ALA A 132 -2.78 -18.82 0.43
C ALA A 132 -2.02 -18.73 1.76
N ILE A 133 -0.80 -18.20 1.76
CA ILE A 133 -0.02 -17.94 2.97
C ILE A 133 -0.77 -16.99 3.91
N ALA A 134 -1.30 -15.88 3.39
CA ALA A 134 -2.07 -14.92 4.19
C ALA A 134 -3.35 -15.56 4.78
N ARG A 135 -4.09 -16.31 3.96
CA ARG A 135 -5.30 -17.06 4.44
C ARG A 135 -4.94 -18.06 5.53
N ASN A 136 -3.88 -18.84 5.37
CA ASN A 136 -3.44 -19.84 6.35
C ASN A 136 -2.98 -19.18 7.67
N ALA A 137 -2.47 -17.95 7.63
CA ALA A 137 -2.16 -17.17 8.82
C ALA A 137 -3.40 -16.50 9.46
N GLY A 138 -4.61 -16.73 8.92
CA GLY A 138 -5.87 -16.26 9.49
C GLY A 138 -6.28 -14.85 9.04
N PHE A 139 -5.73 -14.31 7.93
CA PHE A 139 -6.24 -13.07 7.36
C PHE A 139 -7.55 -13.30 6.62
N THR A 140 -8.60 -12.62 7.07
CA THR A 140 -9.97 -12.66 6.51
C THR A 140 -10.37 -11.33 5.86
N ASN A 141 -9.50 -10.32 5.87
CA ASN A 141 -9.69 -9.05 5.19
C ASN A 141 -8.49 -8.81 4.28
N ILE A 142 -8.64 -9.14 3.00
CA ILE A 142 -7.58 -9.05 2.00
C ILE A 142 -8.07 -8.21 0.83
N ASN A 143 -7.26 -7.21 0.49
CA ASN A 143 -7.40 -6.44 -0.73
C ASN A 143 -6.43 -6.92 -1.81
N ILE A 144 -6.85 -6.83 -3.06
CA ILE A 144 -5.97 -6.91 -4.23
C ILE A 144 -6.08 -5.63 -5.05
N ASP A 145 -4.94 -5.08 -5.43
CA ASP A 145 -4.87 -3.94 -6.33
C ASP A 145 -4.72 -4.44 -7.77
N LEU A 146 -5.55 -3.92 -8.67
CA LEU A 146 -5.52 -4.16 -10.11
C LEU A 146 -5.30 -2.84 -10.84
N MET A 147 -4.80 -2.93 -12.06
CA MET A 147 -4.66 -1.79 -12.95
C MET A 147 -5.39 -2.02 -14.27
N SER A 148 -6.09 -1.00 -14.73
CA SER A 148 -6.69 -0.92 -16.06
C SER A 148 -5.88 0.01 -16.98
N ALA A 149 -6.23 0.03 -18.24
CA ALA A 149 -5.62 0.85 -19.29
C ALA A 149 -4.11 0.63 -19.42
N LEU A 150 -3.64 -0.61 -19.21
CA LEU A 150 -2.23 -0.96 -19.37
C LEU A 150 -1.85 -1.00 -20.86
N PRO A 151 -0.59 -0.69 -21.22
CA PRO A 151 -0.13 -0.82 -22.61
C PRO A 151 -0.43 -2.21 -23.19
N GLY A 152 -1.10 -2.25 -24.33
CA GLY A 152 -1.53 -3.48 -25.01
C GLY A 152 -2.73 -4.19 -24.37
N GLN A 153 -3.31 -3.66 -23.30
CA GLN A 153 -4.51 -4.20 -22.68
C GLN A 153 -5.75 -3.87 -23.53
N THR A 154 -6.60 -4.86 -23.76
CA THR A 154 -7.89 -4.70 -24.47
C THR A 154 -9.05 -4.89 -23.50
N ILE A 155 -10.24 -4.50 -23.91
CA ILE A 155 -11.48 -4.74 -23.15
C ILE A 155 -11.63 -6.23 -22.83
N GLU A 156 -11.31 -7.11 -23.78
CA GLU A 156 -11.41 -8.57 -23.61
C GLU A 156 -10.35 -9.11 -22.65
N SER A 157 -9.10 -8.63 -22.73
CA SER A 157 -8.03 -9.07 -21.81
C SER A 157 -8.33 -8.59 -20.40
N PHE A 158 -8.75 -7.35 -20.25
CA PHE A 158 -9.11 -6.79 -18.94
C PHE A 158 -10.35 -7.48 -18.33
N THR A 159 -11.34 -7.84 -19.17
CA THR A 159 -12.48 -8.67 -18.73
C THR A 159 -12.02 -10.00 -18.11
N ARG A 160 -11.02 -10.66 -18.71
CA ARG A 160 -10.46 -11.90 -18.15
C ARG A 160 -9.79 -11.65 -16.82
N VAL A 161 -8.97 -10.59 -16.72
CA VAL A 161 -8.30 -10.20 -15.47
C VAL A 161 -9.33 -9.99 -14.35
N LEU A 162 -10.41 -9.26 -14.60
CA LEU A 162 -11.47 -9.03 -13.61
C LEU A 162 -12.15 -10.32 -13.16
N LYS A 163 -12.50 -11.21 -14.11
CA LYS A 163 -13.14 -12.49 -13.79
C LYS A 163 -12.23 -13.41 -12.97
N GLU A 164 -10.94 -13.46 -13.30
CA GLU A 164 -9.96 -14.20 -12.50
C GLU A 164 -9.79 -13.59 -11.12
N ALA A 165 -9.72 -12.28 -11.01
CA ALA A 165 -9.64 -11.57 -9.72
C ALA A 165 -10.85 -11.88 -8.83
N VAL A 166 -12.06 -11.87 -9.38
CA VAL A 166 -13.29 -12.28 -8.68
C VAL A 166 -13.20 -13.71 -8.17
N SER A 167 -12.62 -14.63 -8.96
CA SER A 167 -12.49 -16.05 -8.56
C SER A 167 -11.58 -16.27 -7.36
N LEU A 168 -10.69 -15.31 -7.03
CA LEU A 168 -9.83 -15.34 -5.85
C LEU A 168 -10.62 -15.14 -4.54
N ASN A 169 -11.84 -14.64 -4.64
CA ASN A 169 -12.78 -14.46 -3.54
C ASN A 169 -12.22 -13.64 -2.36
N THR A 170 -11.44 -12.59 -2.67
CA THR A 170 -10.99 -11.62 -1.66
C THR A 170 -12.14 -10.73 -1.19
N GLU A 171 -11.96 -10.02 -0.11
CA GLU A 171 -13.00 -9.18 0.50
C GLU A 171 -13.07 -7.79 -0.16
N HIS A 172 -11.96 -7.36 -0.76
CA HIS A 172 -11.80 -6.03 -1.31
C HIS A 172 -10.99 -6.09 -2.61
N ILE A 173 -11.32 -5.25 -3.58
CA ILE A 173 -10.62 -5.11 -4.85
C ILE A 173 -10.50 -3.62 -5.16
N SER A 174 -9.27 -3.15 -5.37
CA SER A 174 -8.99 -1.81 -5.89
C SER A 174 -8.68 -1.92 -7.37
N VAL A 175 -9.21 -1.03 -8.20
CA VAL A 175 -8.92 -0.97 -9.63
C VAL A 175 -8.59 0.46 -10.00
N TYR A 176 -7.34 0.68 -10.38
CA TYR A 176 -6.80 1.98 -10.75
C TYR A 176 -6.52 2.02 -12.25
N SER A 177 -6.97 3.06 -12.94
CA SER A 177 -6.47 3.34 -14.30
C SER A 177 -4.99 3.72 -14.24
N LEU A 178 -4.22 3.25 -15.21
CA LEU A 178 -2.82 3.65 -15.36
C LEU A 178 -2.74 5.16 -15.59
N ILE A 179 -2.03 5.84 -14.71
CA ILE A 179 -1.64 7.24 -14.88
C ILE A 179 -0.18 7.29 -15.27
N ILE A 180 0.13 8.06 -16.31
CA ILE A 180 1.50 8.24 -16.81
C ILE A 180 2.09 9.45 -16.12
N GLU A 181 2.81 9.23 -15.04
CA GLU A 181 3.40 10.27 -14.22
C GLU A 181 4.79 10.69 -14.74
N GLU A 182 5.03 12.01 -14.80
CA GLU A 182 6.34 12.58 -15.14
C GLU A 182 7.42 12.06 -14.17
N GLY A 183 8.60 11.76 -14.70
CA GLY A 183 9.72 11.21 -13.92
C GLY A 183 9.66 9.69 -13.70
N THR A 184 8.67 9.01 -14.26
CA THR A 184 8.63 7.55 -14.31
C THR A 184 9.31 7.02 -15.57
N ARG A 185 9.84 5.78 -15.50
CA ARG A 185 10.43 5.14 -16.69
C ARG A 185 9.42 4.93 -17.82
N LEU A 186 8.14 4.79 -17.48
CA LEU A 186 7.08 4.70 -18.48
C LEU A 186 6.92 6.01 -19.23
N TYR A 187 6.88 7.14 -18.52
CA TYR A 187 6.81 8.47 -19.12
C TYR A 187 8.00 8.74 -20.04
N ASP A 188 9.22 8.47 -19.56
CA ASP A 188 10.47 8.72 -20.31
C ASP A 188 10.59 7.86 -21.59
N ASN A 189 9.84 6.76 -21.67
CA ASN A 189 9.89 5.81 -22.78
C ASN A 189 8.52 5.59 -23.43
N ILE A 190 7.64 6.57 -23.34
CA ILE A 190 6.24 6.44 -23.77
C ILE A 190 6.09 5.99 -25.22
N ASP A 191 6.98 6.44 -26.09
CA ASP A 191 6.99 6.09 -27.53
C ASP A 191 7.20 4.59 -27.79
N ASN A 192 7.73 3.85 -26.80
CA ASN A 192 7.87 2.40 -26.87
C ASN A 192 6.57 1.65 -26.55
N TYR A 193 5.51 2.36 -26.16
CA TYR A 193 4.22 1.81 -25.76
C TYR A 193 3.08 2.41 -26.60
N PRO A 194 3.04 2.18 -27.94
CA PRO A 194 2.05 2.80 -28.81
C PRO A 194 0.61 2.30 -28.57
N ASP A 195 0.45 1.12 -27.95
CA ASP A 195 -0.84 0.46 -27.75
C ASP A 195 -1.44 0.75 -26.36
N ILE A 196 -1.23 1.95 -25.82
CA ILE A 196 -1.93 2.38 -24.60
C ILE A 196 -3.38 2.69 -24.95
N PRO A 197 -4.36 2.10 -24.21
CA PRO A 197 -5.77 2.40 -24.41
C PRO A 197 -6.06 3.90 -24.35
N ASP A 198 -6.91 4.37 -25.22
CA ASP A 198 -7.36 5.77 -25.21
C ASP A 198 -8.39 6.04 -24.07
N ASP A 199 -8.76 7.30 -23.93
CA ASP A 199 -9.73 7.71 -22.91
C ASP A 199 -11.10 7.03 -23.05
N ASP A 200 -11.51 6.64 -24.26
CA ASP A 200 -12.78 5.97 -24.50
C ASP A 200 -12.72 4.52 -24.04
N ASP A 201 -11.60 3.85 -24.26
CA ASP A 201 -11.39 2.48 -23.81
C ASP A 201 -11.18 2.43 -22.29
N ASP A 202 -10.46 3.38 -21.70
CA ASP A 202 -10.35 3.49 -20.23
C ASP A 202 -11.73 3.69 -19.58
N ARG A 203 -12.55 4.57 -20.12
CA ARG A 203 -13.94 4.77 -19.64
C ARG A 203 -14.79 3.50 -19.74
N LYS A 204 -14.63 2.72 -20.82
CA LYS A 204 -15.32 1.41 -20.96
C LYS A 204 -14.81 0.41 -19.93
N MET A 205 -13.48 0.33 -19.70
CA MET A 205 -12.88 -0.53 -18.68
C MET A 205 -13.38 -0.16 -17.28
N TYR A 206 -13.48 1.12 -16.97
CA TYR A 206 -14.04 1.61 -15.71
C TYR A 206 -15.52 1.22 -15.51
N ALA A 207 -16.34 1.37 -16.55
CA ALA A 207 -17.74 0.97 -16.51
C ALA A 207 -17.89 -0.56 -16.34
N LEU A 208 -17.10 -1.33 -17.09
CA LEU A 208 -17.03 -2.79 -17.04
C LEU A 208 -16.60 -3.30 -15.67
N THR A 209 -15.66 -2.62 -15.03
CA THR A 209 -15.22 -2.94 -13.65
C THR A 209 -16.40 -2.89 -12.69
N LYS A 210 -17.17 -1.81 -12.73
CA LYS A 210 -18.38 -1.65 -11.89
C LYS A 210 -19.41 -2.76 -12.14
N GLU A 211 -19.61 -3.12 -13.40
CA GLU A 211 -20.56 -4.15 -13.77
C GLU A 211 -20.13 -5.54 -13.25
N ILE A 212 -18.92 -5.96 -13.59
CA ILE A 212 -18.42 -7.31 -13.26
C ILE A 212 -18.27 -7.49 -11.74
N LEU A 213 -17.68 -6.51 -11.05
CA LEU A 213 -17.50 -6.58 -9.61
C LEU A 213 -18.85 -6.50 -8.88
N GLY A 214 -19.79 -5.67 -9.37
CA GLY A 214 -21.13 -5.58 -8.82
C GLY A 214 -21.91 -6.89 -8.94
N GLN A 215 -21.83 -7.58 -10.08
CA GLN A 215 -22.42 -8.91 -10.26
C GLN A 215 -21.82 -9.97 -9.33
N ALA A 216 -20.58 -9.76 -8.90
CA ALA A 216 -19.88 -10.65 -7.97
C ALA A 216 -20.06 -10.26 -6.48
N GLY A 217 -20.91 -9.30 -6.18
CA GLY A 217 -21.22 -8.87 -4.81
C GLY A 217 -20.24 -7.89 -4.18
N TYR A 218 -19.44 -7.20 -5.01
CA TYR A 218 -18.60 -6.09 -4.56
C TYR A 218 -19.31 -4.77 -4.87
N GLU A 219 -19.48 -3.94 -3.85
CA GLU A 219 -20.05 -2.60 -4.01
C GLU A 219 -18.95 -1.56 -4.13
N ARG A 220 -19.09 -0.64 -5.09
CA ARG A 220 -18.17 0.49 -5.23
C ARG A 220 -18.50 1.52 -4.16
N TYR A 221 -17.60 1.80 -3.22
CA TYR A 221 -17.82 2.77 -2.16
C TYR A 221 -17.08 4.09 -2.36
N GLU A 222 -16.12 4.14 -3.31
CA GLU A 222 -15.46 5.36 -3.77
C GLU A 222 -15.00 5.20 -5.23
N ILE A 223 -14.07 6.01 -5.74
CA ILE A 223 -13.72 6.06 -7.18
C ILE A 223 -13.16 4.73 -7.68
N SER A 224 -12.15 4.17 -6.97
CA SER A 224 -11.35 3.03 -7.43
C SER A 224 -11.56 1.77 -6.60
N ASN A 225 -12.26 1.86 -5.46
CA ASN A 225 -12.31 0.77 -4.49
C ASN A 225 -13.70 0.13 -4.40
N TYR A 226 -13.67 -1.21 -4.39
CA TYR A 226 -14.83 -2.08 -4.34
C TYR A 226 -14.68 -3.06 -3.19
N ALA A 227 -15.73 -3.29 -2.42
CA ALA A 227 -15.70 -4.18 -1.28
C ALA A 227 -16.98 -5.02 -1.16
N LYS A 228 -16.88 -6.20 -0.57
CA LYS A 228 -18.03 -6.89 0.01
C LYS A 228 -18.52 -6.09 1.20
N ALA A 229 -19.81 -6.18 1.50
CA ALA A 229 -20.43 -5.42 2.59
C ALA A 229 -19.68 -5.60 3.92
N GLY A 230 -19.27 -4.49 4.55
CA GLY A 230 -18.52 -4.44 5.81
C GLY A 230 -17.01 -4.62 5.69
N TYR A 231 -16.46 -4.66 4.45
CA TYR A 231 -15.03 -4.72 4.17
C TYR A 231 -14.47 -3.48 3.47
N GLU A 232 -15.24 -2.38 3.46
CA GLU A 232 -14.76 -1.10 2.99
C GLU A 232 -13.53 -0.67 3.81
N CYS A 233 -12.47 -0.19 3.13
CA CYS A 233 -11.26 0.24 3.82
C CYS A 233 -11.53 1.48 4.66
N LYS A 234 -11.53 1.32 5.98
CA LYS A 234 -11.80 2.42 6.93
C LYS A 234 -10.79 3.55 6.79
N HIS A 235 -9.56 3.21 6.46
CA HIS A 235 -8.51 4.21 6.25
C HIS A 235 -8.78 5.07 5.01
N ASN A 236 -9.17 4.46 3.88
CA ASN A 236 -9.48 5.19 2.66
C ASN A 236 -10.69 6.12 2.85
N LEU A 237 -11.73 5.66 3.54
CA LEU A 237 -12.91 6.49 3.83
C LEU A 237 -12.56 7.78 4.58
N LYS A 238 -11.55 7.75 5.46
CA LYS A 238 -11.12 8.95 6.21
C LYS A 238 -10.57 10.07 5.31
N TYR A 239 -9.94 9.74 4.20
CA TYR A 239 -9.53 10.75 3.22
C TYR A 239 -10.72 11.46 2.59
N TRP A 240 -11.76 10.70 2.25
CA TRP A 240 -13.00 11.24 1.67
C TRP A 240 -13.80 12.07 2.66
N ASP A 241 -13.83 11.66 3.92
CA ASP A 241 -14.48 12.39 5.02
C ASP A 241 -13.65 13.57 5.53
N ARG A 242 -12.43 13.77 5.01
CA ARG A 242 -11.47 14.77 5.50
C ARG A 242 -11.20 14.68 6.99
N THR A 243 -11.24 13.48 7.55
CA THR A 243 -10.84 13.21 8.92
C THR A 243 -9.35 13.47 9.09
N ASP A 244 -8.95 14.06 10.22
CA ASP A 244 -7.54 14.27 10.54
C ASP A 244 -6.77 12.95 10.52
N TYR A 245 -5.57 12.97 9.94
CA TYR A 245 -4.64 11.86 9.92
C TYR A 245 -3.20 12.35 10.05
N ILE A 246 -2.33 11.51 10.58
CA ILE A 246 -0.91 11.79 10.78
C ILE A 246 -0.11 10.75 9.99
N GLY A 247 0.76 11.23 9.11
CA GLY A 247 1.71 10.40 8.38
C GLY A 247 3.09 10.45 9.02
N PHE A 248 3.72 9.30 9.15
CA PHE A 248 5.09 9.11 9.63
C PHE A 248 5.95 8.51 8.53
N GLY A 249 7.23 8.88 8.49
CA GLY A 249 8.18 8.43 7.49
C GLY A 249 8.39 9.43 6.35
N ILE A 250 9.33 9.08 5.46
CA ILE A 250 9.68 9.94 4.31
C ILE A 250 8.48 10.18 3.40
N GLY A 251 8.26 11.45 3.04
CA GLY A 251 7.19 11.86 2.14
C GLY A 251 5.78 11.61 2.65
N ALA A 252 5.62 11.14 3.89
CA ALA A 252 4.30 10.90 4.45
C ALA A 252 3.52 12.20 4.60
N ALA A 253 2.26 12.20 4.15
CA ALA A 253 1.38 13.34 4.26
C ALA A 253 0.55 13.27 5.56
N SER A 254 0.24 14.42 6.12
CA SER A 254 -0.67 14.58 7.26
C SER A 254 -1.74 15.61 6.94
N LEU A 255 -2.90 15.46 7.55
CA LEU A 255 -3.97 16.47 7.60
C LEU A 255 -4.35 16.64 9.06
N CYS A 256 -4.06 17.80 9.64
CA CYS A 256 -4.40 18.12 11.02
C CYS A 256 -4.97 19.54 11.09
N ASN A 257 -6.12 19.71 11.70
CA ASN A 257 -6.78 21.01 11.87
C ASN A 257 -6.89 21.78 10.53
N HIS A 258 -7.34 21.10 9.47
CA HIS A 258 -7.48 21.62 8.08
C HIS A 258 -6.17 22.05 7.41
N LYS A 259 -5.02 21.73 7.98
CA LYS A 259 -3.71 21.99 7.36
C LYS A 259 -3.10 20.67 6.89
N ARG A 260 -2.75 20.63 5.60
CA ARG A 260 -2.01 19.50 5.02
C ARG A 260 -0.52 19.86 4.98
N TYR A 261 0.31 18.92 5.40
CA TYR A 261 1.77 19.01 5.31
C TYR A 261 2.35 17.65 4.94
N THR A 262 3.59 17.66 4.49
CA THR A 262 4.30 16.45 4.04
C THR A 262 5.68 16.42 4.67
N ASN A 263 6.11 15.26 5.09
CA ASN A 263 7.43 15.02 5.66
C ASN A 263 8.54 15.16 4.61
N ILE A 264 9.78 15.28 5.07
CA ILE A 264 11.00 15.26 4.24
C ILE A 264 10.99 14.02 3.33
N SER A 265 11.30 14.21 2.05
CA SER A 265 11.34 13.11 1.06
C SER A 265 12.70 12.43 0.96
N ASP A 266 13.79 13.09 1.34
CA ASP A 266 15.14 12.53 1.31
C ASP A 266 15.43 11.70 2.55
N ILE A 267 15.76 10.41 2.35
CA ILE A 267 15.97 9.45 3.43
C ILE A 267 17.18 9.79 4.31
N ASN A 268 18.26 10.34 3.75
CA ASN A 268 19.46 10.65 4.53
C ASN A 268 19.21 11.86 5.45
N ASN A 269 18.53 12.88 4.93
CA ASN A 269 18.14 14.05 5.72
C ASN A 269 17.14 13.66 6.81
N TYR A 270 16.19 12.77 6.50
CA TYR A 270 15.23 12.26 7.46
C TYR A 270 15.93 11.48 8.60
N ILE A 271 16.80 10.53 8.28
CA ILE A 271 17.57 9.77 9.28
C ILE A 271 18.42 10.72 10.12
N LYS A 272 19.12 11.67 9.48
CA LYS A 272 19.98 12.62 10.18
C LYS A 272 19.19 13.47 11.18
N ALA A 273 18.05 14.02 10.76
CA ALA A 273 17.22 14.89 11.62
C ALA A 273 16.72 14.17 12.87
N LEU A 274 16.35 12.88 12.76
CA LEU A 274 15.70 12.13 13.83
C LEU A 274 16.67 11.28 14.68
N CYS A 275 17.90 11.05 14.24
CA CYS A 275 18.91 10.34 15.03
C CYS A 275 19.78 11.26 15.89
N VAL A 276 19.88 12.56 15.58
CA VAL A 276 20.72 13.52 16.33
C VAL A 276 20.05 13.96 17.63
N GLU A 277 18.74 14.09 17.68
CA GLU A 277 18.03 14.57 18.89
C GLU A 277 18.11 13.59 20.07
N TYR A 278 18.44 12.32 19.86
CA TYR A 278 18.59 11.34 20.95
C TYR A 278 19.95 11.38 21.65
N ALA A 279 20.96 11.99 21.04
CA ALA A 279 22.30 12.13 21.63
C ALA A 279 22.36 13.30 22.62
N ASP A 280 21.71 14.43 22.31
CA ASP A 280 21.76 15.64 23.15
C ASP A 280 20.93 15.55 24.44
N ASN A 281 19.90 14.68 24.48
CA ASN A 281 19.08 14.49 25.69
C ASN A 281 19.68 13.48 26.70
N LYS A 282 20.76 12.77 26.37
CA LYS A 282 21.46 11.88 27.31
C LYS A 282 22.65 12.50 28.03
N GLU A 283 23.14 13.65 27.57
CA GLU A 283 24.25 14.36 28.23
C GLU A 283 23.79 15.49 29.21
N SER A 284 22.46 15.65 29.40
CA SER A 284 21.89 16.70 30.24
C SER A 284 21.22 16.20 31.55
N ASN A 285 21.59 14.99 32.01
CA ASN A 285 21.18 14.51 33.36
C ASN A 285 22.38 13.95 34.13
#